data_306946c321d23d3881792e1f7d516274
#
_entry.id   306946c321d23d3881792e1f7d516274
#
_cell.length_a   1.000
_cell.length_b   1.000
_cell.length_c   1.000
_cell.angle_alpha   90.00
_cell.angle_beta   90.00
_cell.angle_gamma   90.00
#
_symmetry.space_group_name_H-M   'P 1'
#
loop_
_entity.id
_entity.type
_entity.pdbx_description
1 polymer ?
#
loop_
_entity_poly.entity_id
_entity_poly.type
_entity_poly.pdbx_seq_one_letter_code
_entity_poly.pdbx_strand_id
1 'polypeptide(L)' 'MKYAVETIPYTHPYHYATLKEAKRKQSELRKQGKKSHIICVTENGNDYILED' A
#
# COMPACT_ATOMS: atom_id res chain seq x y z
N MET A 1 4.00 4.67 12.63
CA MET A 1 3.18 3.73 11.84
C MET A 1 3.80 3.54 10.47
N LYS A 2 3.66 2.32 9.94
CA LYS A 2 4.18 2.02 8.61
C LYS A 2 3.03 1.77 7.66
N TYR A 3 3.31 1.95 6.38
CA TYR A 3 2.32 1.74 5.33
C TYR A 3 2.85 0.73 4.33
N ALA A 4 1.95 -0.03 3.75
CA ALA A 4 2.31 -0.99 2.72
C ALA A 4 1.36 -0.84 1.55
N VAL A 5 1.88 -0.99 0.34
CA VAL A 5 1.08 -0.99 -0.89
C VAL A 5 1.09 -2.40 -1.44
N GLU A 6 -0.09 -2.99 -1.56
CA GLU A 6 -0.24 -4.34 -2.13
C GLU A 6 -0.94 -4.26 -3.47
N THR A 7 -0.49 -5.09 -4.40
CA THR A 7 -1.13 -5.20 -5.71
C THR A 7 -2.10 -6.37 -5.73
N ILE A 8 -3.07 -6.33 -6.66
CA ILE A 8 -4.04 -7.38 -6.87
C ILE A 8 -3.86 -7.92 -8.28
N PRO A 9 -3.51 -9.20 -8.48
CA PRO A 9 -3.24 -10.21 -7.47
C PRO A 9 -1.98 -9.92 -6.66
N TYR A 10 -1.88 -10.51 -5.50
CA TYR A 10 -0.82 -10.19 -4.56
C TYR A 10 0.56 -10.51 -5.09
N THR A 11 1.44 -9.52 -4.95
CA THR A 11 2.88 -9.68 -5.10
C THR A 11 3.50 -9.26 -3.79
N HIS A 12 4.82 -9.13 -3.74
CA HIS A 12 5.46 -8.64 -2.52
C HIS A 12 4.98 -7.22 -2.23
N PRO A 13 4.50 -6.95 -1.01
CA PRO A 13 4.07 -5.59 -0.67
C PRO A 13 5.26 -4.64 -0.63
N TYR A 14 4.99 -3.39 -1.01
CA TYR A 14 5.99 -2.32 -0.91
C TYR A 14 5.77 -1.59 0.40
N HIS A 15 6.80 -1.52 1.24
CA HIS A 15 6.70 -0.90 2.56
C HIS A 15 7.24 0.52 2.53
N TYR A 16 6.51 1.43 3.15
CA TYR A 16 6.89 2.84 3.22
C TYR A 16 6.69 3.38 4.63
N ALA A 17 7.51 4.36 5.00
CA ALA A 17 7.41 4.99 6.31
C ALA A 17 6.30 6.05 6.36
N THR A 18 5.91 6.61 5.22
CA THR A 18 4.90 7.66 5.16
C THR A 18 3.79 7.33 4.18
N LEU A 19 2.61 7.88 4.46
CA LEU A 19 1.46 7.71 3.58
C LEU A 19 1.69 8.37 2.23
N LYS A 20 2.42 9.48 2.22
CA LYS A 20 2.72 10.19 0.98
C LYS A 20 3.47 9.31 -0.02
N GLU A 21 4.46 8.56 0.47
CA GLU A 21 5.22 7.65 -0.37
C GLU A 21 4.36 6.50 -0.86
N ALA A 22 3.49 5.98 0.01
CA ALA A 22 2.59 4.89 -0.36
C ALA A 22 1.62 5.33 -1.46
N LYS A 23 1.07 6.54 -1.34
CA LYS A 23 0.17 7.07 -2.36
C LYS A 23 0.87 7.29 -3.70
N ARG A 24 2.12 7.72 -3.65
CA ARG A 24 2.91 7.88 -4.87
C ARG A 24 3.07 6.54 -5.59
N LYS A 25 3.37 5.49 -4.84
CA LYS A 25 3.52 4.15 -5.43
C LYS A 25 2.20 3.65 -5.98
N GLN A 26 1.11 3.88 -5.27
CA GLN A 26 -0.21 3.48 -5.74
C GLN A 26 -0.55 4.15 -7.07
N SER A 27 -0.27 5.45 -7.19
CA SER A 27 -0.50 6.19 -8.41
C SER A 27 0.33 5.63 -9.56
N GLU A 28 1.59 5.30 -9.28
CA GLU A 28 2.48 4.72 -10.28
C GLU A 28 1.95 3.38 -10.79
N LEU A 29 1.49 2.52 -9.87
CA LEU A 29 0.92 1.22 -10.23
C LEU A 29 -0.36 1.38 -11.05
N ARG A 30 -1.18 2.38 -10.70
CA ARG A 30 -2.41 2.65 -11.44
C ARG A 30 -2.11 3.04 -12.88
N LYS A 31 -1.06 3.82 -13.09
CA LYS A 31 -0.63 4.19 -14.44
C LYS A 31 -0.21 2.99 -15.26
N GLN A 32 0.25 1.94 -14.60
CA GLN A 32 0.65 0.70 -15.25
C GLN A 32 -0.55 -0.25 -15.45
N GLY A 33 -1.74 0.19 -15.08
CA GLY A 33 -2.95 -0.62 -15.20
C GLY A 33 -3.11 -1.66 -14.11
N LYS A 34 -2.38 -1.53 -13.02
CA LYS A 34 -2.46 -2.47 -11.91
C LYS A 34 -3.34 -1.92 -10.79
N LYS A 35 -4.12 -2.81 -10.20
CA LYS A 35 -4.92 -2.45 -9.03
C LYS A 35 -4.08 -2.62 -7.78
N SER A 36 -4.25 -1.70 -6.84
CA SER A 36 -3.50 -1.74 -5.59
C SER A 36 -4.31 -1.10 -4.48
N HIS A 37 -3.94 -1.40 -3.24
CA HIS A 37 -4.51 -0.73 -2.07
C HIS A 37 -3.42 -0.45 -1.06
N ILE A 38 -3.68 0.53 -0.19
CA ILE A 38 -2.75 0.93 0.85
C ILE A 38 -3.21 0.35 2.17
N ILE A 39 -2.31 -0.32 2.86
CA ILE A 39 -2.56 -0.90 4.17
C ILE A 39 -1.79 -0.12 5.21
N CYS A 40 -2.44 0.19 6.33
CA CYS A 40 -1.75 0.74 7.49
C CYS A 40 -1.31 -0.42 8.37
N VAL A 41 -0.01 -0.56 8.55
CA VAL A 41 0.56 -1.61 9.38
C VAL A 41 0.72 -1.09 10.80
N THR A 42 -0.01 -1.67 11.74
CA THR A 42 0.03 -1.25 13.13
C THR A 42 0.99 -2.13 13.93
N GLU A 43 1.44 -1.61 15.06
CA GLU A 43 2.35 -2.35 15.94
C GLU A 43 1.69 -3.59 16.56
N ASN A 44 0.38 -3.56 16.64
CA ASN A 44 -0.39 -4.67 17.24
C ASN A 44 -0.76 -5.75 16.21
N GLY A 45 -0.34 -5.59 14.98
CA GLY A 45 -0.66 -6.55 13.93
C GLY A 45 -2.08 -6.43 13.40
N ASN A 46 -2.80 -5.38 13.77
CA ASN A 46 -4.15 -5.14 13.29
C ASN A 46 -4.12 -4.26 12.05
N ASP A 47 -3.62 -4.82 10.96
CA ASP A 47 -3.52 -4.08 9.71
C ASP A 47 -4.90 -3.82 9.13
N TYR A 48 -5.06 -2.67 8.53
CA TYR A 48 -6.32 -2.34 7.89
C TYR A 48 -6.08 -1.54 6.61
N ILE A 49 -7.04 -1.66 5.69
CA ILE A 49 -6.96 -1.00 4.40
C ILE A 49 -7.34 0.47 4.56
N LEU A 50 -6.45 1.37 4.14
CA LEU A 50 -6.71 2.80 4.16
C LEU A 50 -7.37 3.27 2.87
N GLU A 51 -6.88 2.79 1.73
CA GLU A 51 -7.40 3.17 0.43
C GLU A 51 -7.27 2.03 -0.56
N ASP A 52 -8.26 1.93 -1.40
CA ASP A 52 -8.23 1.00 -2.52
C ASP A 52 -7.59 1.61 -3.74
#